data_f4bb94a8b6e2933a047db751d0a35047
#
_entry.id   f4bb94a8b6e2933a047db751d0a35047
#
_cell.length_a   1.000
_cell.length_b   1.000
_cell.length_c   1.000
_cell.angle_alpha   90.00
_cell.angle_beta   90.00
_cell.angle_gamma   90.00
#
_symmetry.space_group_name_H-M   'P 1'
#
loop_
_entity.id
_entity.type
_entity.pdbx_description
1 polymer ?
#
loop_
_entity_poly.entity_id
_entity_poly.type
_entity_poly.pdbx_seq_one_letter_code
_entity_poly.pdbx_strand_id
1 'polypeptide(L)'
;FFLKRTLHNSEMESLTYVTALLLLVCLSSVKVSGIPYYYMAYHCGQSINMSYYGIDNGRLQLTSLSSYQSMTCTLTVMAPSIYDRIMFYFENVDIRDSVYCSDDSLQVFDGTNTNAPRISGLYDKICGYSKPGGVYTTTGNTLTLLFTSRSGSFVDSGFDVVFTSYHLGACYSNEYDCSNGRCIASYLICNGYNPCGDYSDCRLSGGVIAGIVIGCIVFISLMTVTFILLRRRRRMLYGNGRYVTVNETTSTTAYAPPTTYGAAQPGWNPPPPPSYPQGYSGSQPPAHKS
;
A
#
# COMPACT_ATOMS: atom_id res chain seq x y z
N PHE A 1 -12.15 26.85 -39.82
CA PHE A 1 -10.92 26.25 -39.20
C PHE A 1 -11.06 26.05 -37.69
N PHE A 2 -11.75 26.94 -36.98
CA PHE A 2 -11.93 26.90 -35.53
C PHE A 2 -12.87 25.74 -35.04
N LEU A 3 -13.97 25.48 -35.75
CA LEU A 3 -14.93 24.45 -35.35
C LEU A 3 -14.36 22.99 -35.41
N LYS A 4 -13.36 22.75 -36.26
CA LYS A 4 -12.75 21.42 -36.45
C LYS A 4 -11.73 21.07 -35.34
N ARG A 5 -11.19 22.08 -34.67
CA ARG A 5 -10.22 21.92 -33.56
C ARG A 5 -10.92 21.62 -32.23
N THR A 6 -12.10 22.18 -32.03
CA THR A 6 -12.92 21.96 -30.82
C THR A 6 -13.53 20.57 -30.78
N LEU A 7 -14.00 20.02 -31.89
CA LEU A 7 -14.52 18.66 -31.99
C LEU A 7 -13.42 17.59 -31.75
N HIS A 8 -12.18 17.89 -32.12
CA HIS A 8 -11.05 16.96 -31.92
C HIS A 8 -10.62 16.86 -30.46
N ASN A 9 -10.69 17.96 -29.70
CA ASN A 9 -10.35 17.93 -28.28
C ASN A 9 -11.41 17.19 -27.45
N SER A 10 -12.69 17.32 -27.77
CA SER A 10 -13.77 16.70 -27.01
C SER A 10 -13.79 15.16 -27.11
N GLU A 11 -13.41 14.59 -28.27
CA GLU A 11 -13.33 13.12 -28.43
C GLU A 11 -12.11 12.53 -27.72
N MET A 12 -10.98 13.22 -27.68
CA MET A 12 -9.80 12.79 -26.92
C MET A 12 -10.01 12.90 -25.40
N GLU A 13 -10.69 13.95 -24.96
CA GLU A 13 -11.05 14.10 -23.55
C GLU A 13 -12.03 13.01 -23.11
N SER A 14 -13.03 12.68 -23.93
CA SER A 14 -13.97 11.60 -23.62
C SER A 14 -13.29 10.24 -23.46
N LEU A 15 -12.29 9.89 -24.28
CA LEU A 15 -11.56 8.63 -24.20
C LEU A 15 -10.66 8.57 -22.96
N THR A 16 -10.04 9.68 -22.58
CA THR A 16 -9.25 9.78 -21.35
C THR A 16 -10.11 9.70 -20.10
N TYR A 17 -11.31 10.29 -20.11
CA TYR A 17 -12.27 10.15 -19.02
C TYR A 17 -12.77 8.71 -18.84
N VAL A 18 -13.09 8.00 -19.91
CA VAL A 18 -13.53 6.60 -19.86
C VAL A 18 -12.43 5.68 -19.35
N THR A 19 -11.18 5.86 -19.80
CA THR A 19 -10.04 5.07 -19.28
C THR A 19 -9.72 5.39 -17.83
N ALA A 20 -9.80 6.66 -17.41
CA ALA A 20 -9.63 7.06 -16.02
C ALA A 20 -10.76 6.50 -15.13
N LEU A 21 -12.00 6.50 -15.62
CA LEU A 21 -13.14 5.94 -14.88
C LEU A 21 -13.02 4.42 -14.70
N LEU A 22 -12.60 3.70 -15.73
CA LEU A 22 -12.35 2.26 -15.67
C LEU A 22 -11.21 1.93 -14.70
N LEU A 23 -10.12 2.71 -14.69
CA LEU A 23 -9.03 2.57 -13.72
C LEU A 23 -9.50 2.85 -12.29
N LEU A 24 -10.32 3.89 -12.08
CA LEU A 24 -10.93 4.20 -10.79
C LEU A 24 -11.85 3.09 -10.29
N VAL A 25 -12.67 2.50 -11.17
CA VAL A 25 -13.53 1.36 -10.83
C VAL A 25 -12.71 0.13 -10.48
N CYS A 26 -11.63 -0.17 -11.20
CA CYS A 26 -10.72 -1.27 -10.88
C CYS A 26 -10.01 -1.05 -9.53
N LEU A 27 -9.57 0.19 -9.24
CA LEU A 27 -8.89 0.52 -7.99
C LEU A 27 -9.83 0.54 -6.78
N SER A 28 -11.11 0.92 -6.96
CA SER A 28 -12.11 0.95 -5.88
C SER A 28 -12.60 -0.45 -5.46
N SER A 29 -12.30 -1.49 -6.23
CA SER A 29 -12.71 -2.86 -5.93
C SER A 29 -11.80 -3.57 -4.91
N VAL A 30 -10.63 -3.00 -4.60
CA VAL A 30 -9.71 -3.58 -3.60
C VAL A 30 -10.10 -3.06 -2.22
N LYS A 31 -10.95 -3.79 -1.52
CA LYS A 31 -11.16 -3.60 -0.08
C LYS A 31 -9.91 -4.13 0.65
N VAL A 32 -8.98 -3.25 0.95
CA VAL A 32 -7.93 -3.56 1.93
C VAL A 32 -8.59 -3.54 3.31
N SER A 33 -8.96 -4.70 3.81
CA SER A 33 -9.38 -4.86 5.19
C SER A 33 -8.15 -4.72 6.07
N GLY A 34 -8.02 -3.59 6.76
CA GLY A 34 -6.91 -3.38 7.69
C GLY A 34 -6.99 -4.37 8.86
N ILE A 35 -5.84 -4.93 9.26
CA ILE A 35 -5.74 -5.75 10.46
C ILE A 35 -5.70 -4.84 11.70
N PRO A 36 -6.43 -5.13 12.80
CA PRO A 36 -6.39 -4.33 14.01
C PRO A 36 -5.02 -4.39 14.69
N TYR A 37 -4.55 -3.23 15.16
CA TYR A 37 -3.26 -3.08 15.85
C TYR A 37 -3.45 -3.00 17.35
N TYR A 38 -2.64 -3.74 18.09
CA TYR A 38 -2.55 -3.73 19.54
C TYR A 38 -1.13 -3.41 19.98
N TYR A 39 -0.99 -2.67 21.05
CA TYR A 39 0.31 -2.34 21.64
C TYR A 39 0.39 -2.92 23.03
N MET A 40 1.34 -3.84 23.25
CA MET A 40 1.49 -4.57 24.51
C MET A 40 1.68 -3.62 25.69
N ALA A 41 2.43 -2.54 25.51
CA ALA A 41 2.67 -1.55 26.55
C ALA A 41 1.39 -0.89 27.10
N TYR A 42 0.36 -0.75 26.27
CA TYR A 42 -0.93 -0.17 26.68
C TYR A 42 -1.92 -1.20 27.24
N HIS A 43 -1.68 -2.47 26.97
CA HIS A 43 -2.55 -3.59 27.40
C HIS A 43 -1.84 -4.53 28.40
N CYS A 44 -0.85 -4.01 29.12
CA CYS A 44 -0.08 -4.79 30.08
C CYS A 44 -0.96 -5.37 31.19
N GLY A 45 -0.83 -6.67 31.42
CA GLY A 45 -1.65 -7.41 32.39
C GLY A 45 -3.08 -7.71 31.93
N GLN A 46 -3.42 -7.36 30.66
CA GLN A 46 -4.75 -7.58 30.09
C GLN A 46 -4.78 -8.79 29.16
N SER A 47 -5.98 -9.12 28.70
CA SER A 47 -6.20 -10.10 27.64
C SER A 47 -6.94 -9.48 26.44
N ILE A 48 -6.47 -9.80 25.24
CA ILE A 48 -7.17 -9.53 23.97
C ILE A 48 -8.11 -10.72 23.74
N ASN A 49 -9.37 -10.55 24.07
CA ASN A 49 -10.40 -11.55 23.79
C ASN A 49 -10.98 -11.30 22.38
N MET A 50 -10.60 -12.16 21.43
CA MET A 50 -10.96 -12.00 20.02
C MET A 50 -12.49 -12.07 19.81
N SER A 51 -13.20 -12.91 20.57
CA SER A 51 -14.67 -12.96 20.52
C SER A 51 -15.31 -11.64 20.97
N TYR A 52 -14.79 -11.05 22.05
CA TYR A 52 -15.34 -9.77 22.56
C TYR A 52 -15.13 -8.63 21.58
N TYR A 53 -13.99 -8.60 20.91
CA TYR A 53 -13.68 -7.57 19.90
C TYR A 53 -14.22 -7.90 18.49
N GLY A 54 -14.79 -9.09 18.29
CA GLY A 54 -15.33 -9.52 16.99
C GLY A 54 -14.24 -9.60 15.90
N ILE A 55 -13.06 -10.09 16.26
CA ILE A 55 -11.90 -10.21 15.37
C ILE A 55 -11.43 -11.64 15.27
N ASP A 56 -10.90 -12.03 14.12
CA ASP A 56 -10.27 -13.34 13.89
C ASP A 56 -8.77 -13.23 13.61
N ASN A 57 -8.24 -12.01 13.54
CA ASN A 57 -6.81 -11.73 13.43
C ASN A 57 -6.44 -10.42 14.11
N GLY A 58 -5.15 -10.21 14.32
CA GLY A 58 -4.62 -8.96 14.86
C GLY A 58 -3.11 -8.87 14.70
N ARG A 59 -2.60 -7.68 14.90
CA ARG A 59 -1.18 -7.38 14.91
C ARG A 59 -0.80 -6.78 16.25
N LEU A 60 0.16 -7.40 16.91
CA LEU A 60 0.63 -7.02 18.23
C LEU A 60 2.06 -6.52 18.15
N GLN A 61 2.27 -5.29 18.57
CA GLN A 61 3.58 -4.67 18.71
C GLN A 61 3.86 -4.38 20.19
N LEU A 62 5.14 -4.22 20.56
CA LEU A 62 5.47 -3.86 21.93
C LEU A 62 4.96 -2.45 22.25
N THR A 63 5.25 -1.48 21.38
CA THR A 63 4.91 -0.07 21.56
C THR A 63 4.67 0.62 20.22
N SER A 64 3.89 1.71 20.24
CA SER A 64 3.76 2.64 19.10
C SER A 64 4.84 3.72 19.11
N LEU A 65 5.68 3.76 20.13
CA LEU A 65 6.74 4.75 20.30
C LEU A 65 8.07 4.19 19.81
N SER A 66 9.02 5.07 19.51
CA SER A 66 10.39 4.72 19.14
C SER A 66 11.26 4.31 20.34
N SER A 67 10.66 4.02 21.47
CA SER A 67 11.35 3.56 22.67
C SER A 67 10.40 2.88 23.65
N TYR A 68 10.94 2.00 24.48
CA TYR A 68 10.26 1.46 25.65
C TYR A 68 11.10 1.68 26.91
N GLN A 69 10.44 1.65 28.06
CA GLN A 69 11.08 1.81 29.37
C GLN A 69 11.28 0.44 30.03
N SER A 70 11.99 0.44 31.19
CA SER A 70 12.06 -0.75 32.04
C SER A 70 10.67 -1.21 32.43
N MET A 71 10.32 -2.44 32.07
CA MET A 71 8.99 -3.00 32.31
C MET A 71 9.02 -4.52 32.35
N THR A 72 8.05 -5.07 33.05
CA THR A 72 7.66 -6.48 32.90
C THR A 72 6.18 -6.51 32.56
N CYS A 73 5.87 -7.01 31.40
CA CYS A 73 4.53 -6.96 30.84
C CYS A 73 4.09 -8.34 30.35
N THR A 74 2.92 -8.77 30.76
CA THR A 74 2.26 -9.98 30.27
C THR A 74 1.01 -9.60 29.50
N LEU A 75 0.79 -10.20 28.35
CA LEU A 75 -0.41 -10.06 27.54
C LEU A 75 -0.87 -11.43 27.09
N THR A 76 -2.18 -11.70 27.21
CA THR A 76 -2.78 -12.94 26.73
C THR A 76 -3.71 -12.65 25.56
N VAL A 77 -3.60 -13.43 24.50
CA VAL A 77 -4.54 -13.42 23.36
C VAL A 77 -5.42 -14.66 23.51
N MET A 78 -6.74 -14.48 23.37
CA MET A 78 -7.73 -15.56 23.48
C MET A 78 -8.51 -15.66 22.18
N ALA A 79 -8.50 -16.82 21.54
CA ALA A 79 -9.28 -17.10 20.34
C ALA A 79 -10.80 -17.04 20.62
N PRO A 80 -11.63 -16.86 19.58
CA PRO A 80 -13.08 -16.67 19.73
C PRO A 80 -13.79 -17.86 20.39
N SER A 81 -13.34 -19.08 20.13
CA SER A 81 -13.91 -20.30 20.69
C SER A 81 -12.88 -21.14 21.44
N ILE A 82 -13.34 -21.96 22.37
CA ILE A 82 -12.47 -22.94 23.07
C ILE A 82 -11.94 -24.04 22.14
N TYR A 83 -12.57 -24.23 20.98
CA TYR A 83 -12.16 -25.20 19.97
C TYR A 83 -11.17 -24.61 18.97
N ASP A 84 -11.02 -23.28 18.96
CA ASP A 84 -10.08 -22.60 18.10
C ASP A 84 -8.68 -22.63 18.66
N ARG A 85 -7.73 -22.43 17.80
CA ARG A 85 -6.31 -22.27 18.10
C ARG A 85 -5.82 -20.94 17.57
N ILE A 86 -4.67 -20.51 18.05
CA ILE A 86 -4.02 -19.29 17.55
C ILE A 86 -2.79 -19.70 16.76
N MET A 87 -2.72 -19.25 15.54
CA MET A 87 -1.53 -19.23 14.73
C MET A 87 -0.91 -17.84 14.82
N PHE A 88 0.41 -17.76 14.86
CA PHE A 88 1.12 -16.49 14.81
C PHE A 88 2.49 -16.61 14.14
N TYR A 89 3.01 -15.48 13.69
CA TYR A 89 4.36 -15.38 13.15
C TYR A 89 4.92 -13.97 13.42
N PHE A 90 6.25 -13.86 13.39
CA PHE A 90 6.93 -12.59 13.60
C PHE A 90 7.13 -11.87 12.28
N GLU A 91 6.67 -10.62 12.21
CA GLU A 91 7.00 -9.69 11.12
C GLU A 91 8.34 -9.00 11.38
N ASN A 92 8.57 -8.60 12.63
CA ASN A 92 9.80 -7.94 13.04
C ASN A 92 10.16 -8.28 14.50
N VAL A 93 11.46 -8.24 14.81
CA VAL A 93 12.00 -8.25 16.17
C VAL A 93 13.11 -7.21 16.22
N ASP A 94 12.98 -6.26 17.13
CA ASP A 94 13.94 -5.21 17.43
C ASP A 94 13.96 -5.00 18.96
N ILE A 95 14.49 -5.99 19.66
CA ILE A 95 14.64 -6.01 21.10
C ILE A 95 16.13 -5.91 21.41
N ARG A 96 16.52 -5.03 22.32
CA ARG A 96 17.93 -4.87 22.66
C ARG A 96 18.61 -6.23 22.89
N ASP A 97 19.72 -6.44 22.19
CA ASP A 97 20.49 -7.67 22.30
C ASP A 97 21.31 -7.70 23.59
N SER A 98 21.40 -8.86 24.19
CA SER A 98 22.24 -9.12 25.36
C SER A 98 22.56 -10.62 25.45
N VAL A 99 23.62 -10.95 26.18
CA VAL A 99 24.03 -12.35 26.36
C VAL A 99 22.89 -13.15 26.99
N TYR A 100 22.45 -14.19 26.27
CA TYR A 100 21.30 -15.03 26.64
C TYR A 100 19.99 -14.25 26.88
N CYS A 101 19.81 -13.12 26.20
CA CYS A 101 18.65 -12.23 26.41
C CYS A 101 18.38 -11.92 27.88
N SER A 102 19.45 -11.60 28.64
CA SER A 102 19.40 -11.40 30.10
C SER A 102 18.78 -10.06 30.49
N ASP A 103 18.91 -9.05 29.64
CA ASP A 103 18.44 -7.70 29.92
C ASP A 103 17.02 -7.48 29.43
N ASP A 104 16.80 -7.65 28.13
CA ASP A 104 15.50 -7.52 27.50
C ASP A 104 15.14 -8.81 26.77
N SER A 105 13.91 -9.25 26.90
CA SER A 105 13.48 -10.49 26.26
C SER A 105 11.97 -10.59 26.08
N LEU A 106 11.57 -11.22 24.97
CA LEU A 106 10.22 -11.71 24.75
C LEU A 106 10.19 -13.22 24.92
N GLN A 107 9.16 -13.71 25.59
CA GLN A 107 8.90 -15.12 25.79
C GLN A 107 7.44 -15.42 25.45
N VAL A 108 7.18 -16.59 24.85
CA VAL A 108 5.85 -16.94 24.34
C VAL A 108 5.43 -18.30 24.91
N PHE A 109 4.23 -18.34 25.46
CA PHE A 109 3.70 -19.50 26.19
C PHE A 109 2.40 -20.00 25.55
N ASP A 110 2.23 -21.31 25.56
CA ASP A 110 1.06 -22.01 25.07
C ASP A 110 0.04 -22.20 26.20
N GLY A 111 -0.72 -21.16 26.48
CA GLY A 111 -1.72 -21.18 27.56
C GLY A 111 -2.03 -19.80 28.12
N THR A 112 -2.74 -19.78 29.24
CA THR A 112 -3.33 -18.58 29.86
C THR A 112 -2.38 -17.77 30.74
N ASN A 113 -1.18 -18.26 31.01
CA ASN A 113 -0.22 -17.59 31.91
C ASN A 113 1.20 -18.06 31.63
N THR A 114 2.16 -17.46 32.34
CA THR A 114 3.60 -17.70 32.18
C THR A 114 4.10 -19.01 32.80
N ASN A 115 3.25 -19.77 33.49
CA ASN A 115 3.53 -21.13 33.97
C ASN A 115 3.20 -22.21 32.96
N ALA A 116 2.50 -21.83 31.88
CA ALA A 116 2.19 -22.71 30.76
C ALA A 116 3.50 -23.12 30.03
N PRO A 117 3.47 -24.21 29.26
CA PRO A 117 4.63 -24.62 28.48
C PRO A 117 4.97 -23.51 27.42
N ARG A 118 6.21 -23.53 26.98
CA ARG A 118 6.62 -22.67 25.83
C ARG A 118 5.98 -23.17 24.55
N ILE A 119 5.75 -22.24 23.63
CA ILE A 119 5.32 -22.60 22.28
C ILE A 119 6.36 -23.52 21.63
N SER A 120 5.90 -24.57 20.99
CA SER A 120 6.76 -25.52 20.29
C SER A 120 7.58 -24.77 19.22
N GLY A 121 8.89 -24.92 19.27
CA GLY A 121 9.85 -24.22 18.40
C GLY A 121 10.29 -22.85 18.89
N LEU A 122 9.76 -22.34 20.02
CA LEU A 122 10.17 -21.09 20.68
C LEU A 122 10.52 -21.31 22.14
N TYR A 123 11.49 -22.20 22.39
CA TYR A 123 11.87 -22.54 23.75
C TYR A 123 12.77 -21.54 24.44
N ASP A 124 13.52 -20.76 23.65
CA ASP A 124 14.43 -19.75 24.16
C ASP A 124 13.74 -18.37 24.30
N LYS A 125 14.42 -17.48 25.01
CA LYS A 125 14.10 -16.06 25.03
C LYS A 125 14.43 -15.45 23.68
N ILE A 126 13.63 -14.50 23.25
CA ILE A 126 13.80 -13.77 21.98
C ILE A 126 14.33 -12.37 22.29
N CYS A 127 15.46 -12.00 21.71
CA CYS A 127 16.04 -10.66 21.71
C CYS A 127 16.88 -10.46 20.44
N GLY A 128 17.46 -9.29 20.26
CA GLY A 128 18.23 -8.90 19.08
C GLY A 128 17.34 -8.47 17.92
N TYR A 129 17.88 -8.55 16.71
CA TYR A 129 17.26 -8.09 15.47
C TYR A 129 16.87 -9.21 14.53
N SER A 130 17.08 -10.46 14.96
CA SER A 130 16.75 -11.64 14.15
C SER A 130 15.40 -12.19 14.58
N LYS A 131 14.41 -12.05 13.71
CA LYS A 131 13.09 -12.62 13.97
C LYS A 131 13.11 -14.16 13.84
N PRO A 132 12.42 -14.86 14.76
CA PRO A 132 12.19 -16.29 14.60
C PRO A 132 11.47 -16.58 13.28
N GLY A 133 12.02 -17.48 12.48
CA GLY A 133 11.42 -17.87 11.20
C GLY A 133 10.30 -18.89 11.41
N GLY A 134 9.31 -18.86 10.50
CA GLY A 134 8.23 -19.83 10.50
C GLY A 134 6.92 -19.34 11.12
N VAL A 135 5.99 -20.26 11.18
CA VAL A 135 4.64 -20.07 11.72
C VAL A 135 4.48 -20.96 12.94
N TYR A 136 4.02 -20.38 14.01
CA TYR A 136 3.85 -21.06 15.31
C TYR A 136 2.37 -21.20 15.62
N THR A 137 2.01 -22.19 16.43
CA THR A 137 0.62 -22.47 16.79
C THR A 137 0.50 -22.84 18.25
N THR A 138 -0.61 -22.47 18.87
CA THR A 138 -1.00 -22.94 20.18
C THR A 138 -1.64 -24.33 20.09
N THR A 139 -1.58 -25.09 21.16
CA THR A 139 -2.33 -26.36 21.30
C THR A 139 -3.77 -26.13 21.76
N GLY A 140 -4.00 -25.06 22.50
CA GLY A 140 -5.30 -24.58 22.94
C GLY A 140 -5.69 -23.23 22.32
N ASN A 141 -6.69 -22.59 22.91
CA ASN A 141 -7.25 -21.33 22.42
C ASN A 141 -6.58 -20.07 22.99
N THR A 142 -5.44 -20.19 23.67
CA THR A 142 -4.79 -19.05 24.33
C THR A 142 -3.29 -19.01 24.05
N LEU A 143 -2.81 -17.78 23.89
CA LEU A 143 -1.41 -17.44 23.66
C LEU A 143 -1.00 -16.37 24.66
N THR A 144 0.03 -16.60 25.48
CA THR A 144 0.55 -15.61 26.42
C THR A 144 1.94 -15.16 26.04
N LEU A 145 2.13 -13.84 25.98
CA LEU A 145 3.41 -13.20 25.74
C LEU A 145 3.88 -12.54 27.04
N LEU A 146 5.16 -12.72 27.38
CA LEU A 146 5.83 -12.04 28.48
C LEU A 146 7.01 -11.26 27.92
N PHE A 147 6.95 -9.94 28.02
CA PHE A 147 8.06 -9.06 27.72
C PHE A 147 8.70 -8.57 29.04
N THR A 148 10.02 -8.63 29.10
CA THR A 148 10.81 -8.12 30.23
C THR A 148 11.88 -7.19 29.68
N SER A 149 12.02 -6.01 30.30
CA SER A 149 13.11 -5.07 30.06
C SER A 149 13.62 -4.50 31.38
N ARG A 150 14.94 -4.45 31.55
CA ARG A 150 15.58 -3.91 32.75
C ARG A 150 15.82 -2.41 32.70
N SER A 151 16.13 -1.84 31.53
CA SER A 151 16.55 -0.45 31.43
C SER A 151 15.89 0.35 30.31
N GLY A 152 15.05 -0.29 29.52
CA GLY A 152 14.47 0.34 28.33
C GLY A 152 15.46 0.50 27.17
N SER A 153 14.96 0.80 26.00
CA SER A 153 15.75 0.97 24.78
C SER A 153 15.01 1.81 23.73
N PHE A 154 15.76 2.36 22.79
CA PHE A 154 15.22 2.86 21.53
C PHE A 154 15.01 1.68 20.58
N VAL A 155 13.84 1.59 19.95
CA VAL A 155 13.44 0.48 19.10
C VAL A 155 12.54 0.97 17.98
N ASP A 156 12.47 0.16 16.93
CA ASP A 156 11.42 0.26 15.91
C ASP A 156 10.35 -0.79 16.22
N SER A 157 9.34 -0.43 17.02
CA SER A 157 8.24 -1.27 17.50
C SER A 157 8.57 -2.38 18.52
N GLY A 158 9.83 -2.68 18.81
CA GLY A 158 10.30 -3.71 19.73
C GLY A 158 10.09 -5.13 19.20
N PHE A 159 8.89 -5.55 18.99
CA PHE A 159 8.51 -6.74 18.21
C PHE A 159 7.20 -6.47 17.49
N ASP A 160 6.95 -7.29 16.49
CA ASP A 160 5.76 -7.24 15.67
C ASP A 160 5.32 -8.65 15.34
N VAL A 161 4.16 -9.03 15.85
CA VAL A 161 3.57 -10.37 15.73
C VAL A 161 2.19 -10.26 15.10
N VAL A 162 1.97 -11.02 14.05
CA VAL A 162 0.63 -11.22 13.47
C VAL A 162 0.06 -12.50 14.02
N PHE A 163 -1.16 -12.45 14.51
CA PHE A 163 -1.88 -13.62 15.02
C PHE A 163 -3.23 -13.78 14.34
N THR A 164 -3.66 -15.03 14.17
CA THR A 164 -4.94 -15.40 13.53
C THR A 164 -5.53 -16.58 14.28
N SER A 165 -6.85 -16.53 14.54
CA SER A 165 -7.59 -17.68 15.02
C SER A 165 -7.91 -18.64 13.88
N TYR A 166 -7.88 -19.91 14.15
CA TYR A 166 -8.26 -20.96 13.22
C TYR A 166 -8.77 -22.20 13.96
N HIS A 167 -9.56 -23.03 13.30
CA HIS A 167 -9.85 -24.38 13.78
C HIS A 167 -9.46 -25.46 12.77
N LEU A 168 -9.50 -26.70 13.19
CA LEU A 168 -9.23 -27.87 12.35
C LEU A 168 -10.52 -28.64 12.13
N GLY A 169 -10.64 -29.32 11.00
CA GLY A 169 -11.81 -30.12 10.65
C GLY A 169 -12.57 -29.55 9.46
N ALA A 170 -13.90 -29.76 9.42
CA ALA A 170 -14.72 -29.22 8.35
C ALA A 170 -14.95 -27.72 8.54
N CYS A 171 -14.65 -26.92 7.52
CA CYS A 171 -14.86 -25.48 7.58
C CYS A 171 -16.36 -25.12 7.41
N TYR A 172 -16.80 -24.07 8.12
CA TYR A 172 -18.15 -23.53 7.99
C TYR A 172 -18.30 -22.74 6.69
N SER A 173 -19.54 -22.43 6.32
CA SER A 173 -19.85 -21.75 5.06
C SER A 173 -19.27 -20.32 4.94
N ASN A 174 -18.94 -19.68 6.06
CA ASN A 174 -18.32 -18.36 6.14
C ASN A 174 -16.80 -18.40 6.35
N GLU A 175 -16.20 -19.57 6.19
CA GLU A 175 -14.77 -19.80 6.35
C GLU A 175 -14.11 -20.23 5.06
N TYR A 176 -12.79 -20.13 5.06
CA TYR A 176 -11.91 -20.54 3.97
C TYR A 176 -11.08 -21.75 4.42
N ASP A 177 -11.07 -22.76 3.57
CA ASP A 177 -10.26 -23.98 3.77
C ASP A 177 -8.86 -23.76 3.20
N CYS A 178 -7.90 -23.59 4.10
CA CYS A 178 -6.49 -23.45 3.74
C CYS A 178 -5.90 -24.79 3.26
N SER A 179 -4.89 -24.77 2.39
CA SER A 179 -4.25 -25.98 1.87
C SER A 179 -3.63 -26.88 2.96
N ASN A 180 -3.38 -26.34 4.14
CA ASN A 180 -2.88 -27.07 5.31
C ASN A 180 -3.98 -27.61 6.25
N GLY A 181 -5.26 -27.56 5.85
CA GLY A 181 -6.41 -28.05 6.60
C GLY A 181 -6.85 -27.16 7.76
N ARG A 182 -6.44 -25.89 7.78
CA ARG A 182 -6.93 -24.88 8.72
C ARG A 182 -8.13 -24.15 8.15
N CYS A 183 -9.15 -23.93 8.96
CA CYS A 183 -10.29 -23.10 8.63
C CYS A 183 -10.08 -21.72 9.23
N ILE A 184 -10.13 -20.69 8.41
CA ILE A 184 -10.01 -19.27 8.80
C ILE A 184 -11.23 -18.48 8.33
N ALA A 185 -11.51 -17.35 8.94
CA ALA A 185 -12.61 -16.48 8.48
C ALA A 185 -12.39 -16.03 7.04
N SER A 186 -13.40 -16.14 6.18
CA SER A 186 -13.28 -15.91 4.73
C SER A 186 -12.91 -14.47 4.36
N TYR A 187 -13.19 -13.48 5.23
CA TYR A 187 -12.80 -12.10 4.99
C TYR A 187 -11.29 -11.84 5.14
N LEU A 188 -10.53 -12.83 5.66
CA LEU A 188 -9.07 -12.74 5.79
C LEU A 188 -8.32 -13.11 4.51
N ILE A 189 -9.02 -13.65 3.50
CA ILE A 189 -8.42 -14.05 2.22
C ILE A 189 -7.77 -12.84 1.54
N CYS A 190 -6.50 -13.00 1.13
CA CYS A 190 -5.74 -11.96 0.41
C CYS A 190 -5.72 -10.59 1.11
N ASN A 191 -5.69 -10.55 2.43
CA ASN A 191 -5.65 -9.32 3.21
C ASN A 191 -4.25 -8.68 3.33
N GLY A 192 -3.26 -9.22 2.61
CA GLY A 192 -1.86 -8.77 2.64
C GLY A 192 -1.02 -9.44 3.73
N TYR A 193 -1.60 -10.33 4.52
CA TYR A 193 -0.95 -11.14 5.54
C TYR A 193 -1.04 -12.63 5.19
N ASN A 194 -0.51 -13.49 6.04
CA ASN A 194 -0.54 -14.95 5.86
C ASN A 194 -1.44 -15.61 6.92
N PRO A 195 -2.77 -15.46 6.85
CA PRO A 195 -3.70 -16.01 7.86
C PRO A 195 -3.79 -17.53 7.83
N CYS A 196 -3.46 -18.20 6.74
CA CYS A 196 -3.35 -19.65 6.66
C CYS A 196 -2.02 -20.18 7.23
N GLY A 197 -0.98 -19.36 7.25
CA GLY A 197 0.36 -19.77 7.65
C GLY A 197 1.16 -20.49 6.57
N ASP A 198 0.58 -20.77 5.42
CA ASP A 198 1.20 -21.43 4.26
C ASP A 198 1.01 -20.64 2.95
N TYR A 199 0.53 -19.40 3.05
CA TYR A 199 0.21 -18.50 1.93
C TYR A 199 -0.82 -19.06 0.95
N SER A 200 -1.63 -20.05 1.36
CA SER A 200 -2.65 -20.62 0.48
C SER A 200 -3.90 -19.76 0.33
N ASP A 201 -4.11 -18.80 1.23
CA ASP A 201 -5.23 -17.86 1.21
C ASP A 201 -5.23 -16.92 0.00
N CYS A 202 -4.06 -16.65 -0.59
CA CYS A 202 -3.91 -15.71 -1.71
C CYS A 202 -3.31 -16.37 -2.97
N ARG A 203 -3.50 -17.66 -3.15
CA ARG A 203 -3.16 -18.32 -4.41
C ARG A 203 -4.20 -17.97 -5.46
N LEU A 204 -3.85 -17.02 -6.33
CA LEU A 204 -4.62 -16.80 -7.54
C LEU A 204 -4.67 -18.11 -8.34
N SER A 205 -5.85 -18.67 -8.52
CA SER A 205 -5.98 -19.87 -9.34
C SER A 205 -5.44 -19.58 -10.74
N GLY A 206 -4.79 -20.58 -11.37
CA GLY A 206 -4.22 -20.38 -12.72
C GLY A 206 -5.26 -19.86 -13.71
N GLY A 207 -6.55 -20.19 -13.53
CA GLY A 207 -7.66 -19.68 -14.33
C GLY A 207 -7.89 -18.16 -14.17
N VAL A 208 -7.75 -17.62 -12.97
CA VAL A 208 -7.87 -16.18 -12.72
C VAL A 208 -6.70 -15.43 -13.36
N ILE A 209 -5.48 -15.94 -13.22
CA ILE A 209 -4.29 -15.37 -13.86
C ILE A 209 -4.45 -15.39 -15.38
N ALA A 210 -4.84 -16.52 -15.95
CA ALA A 210 -5.09 -16.65 -17.38
C ALA A 210 -6.19 -15.68 -17.86
N GLY A 211 -7.28 -15.54 -17.11
CA GLY A 211 -8.36 -14.61 -17.42
C GLY A 211 -7.91 -13.15 -17.44
N ILE A 212 -7.10 -12.73 -16.47
CA ILE A 212 -6.54 -11.37 -16.40
C ILE A 212 -5.61 -11.13 -17.60
N VAL A 213 -4.70 -12.07 -17.90
CA VAL A 213 -3.75 -11.95 -19.02
C VAL A 213 -4.48 -11.86 -20.36
N ILE A 214 -5.44 -12.77 -20.59
CA ILE A 214 -6.26 -12.76 -21.82
C ILE A 214 -7.07 -11.47 -21.92
N GLY A 215 -7.70 -11.03 -20.84
CA GLY A 215 -8.45 -9.77 -20.79
C GLY A 215 -7.58 -8.55 -21.14
N CYS A 216 -6.37 -8.48 -20.60
CA CYS A 216 -5.42 -7.41 -20.93
C CYS A 216 -5.00 -7.44 -22.41
N ILE A 217 -4.71 -8.63 -22.97
CA ILE A 217 -4.33 -8.78 -24.39
C ILE A 217 -5.48 -8.34 -25.31
N VAL A 218 -6.70 -8.78 -25.04
CA VAL A 218 -7.90 -8.40 -25.81
C VAL A 218 -8.13 -6.89 -25.73
N PHE A 219 -8.03 -6.32 -24.54
CA PHE A 219 -8.20 -4.88 -24.35
C PHE A 219 -7.15 -4.06 -25.12
N ILE A 220 -5.88 -4.42 -25.03
CA ILE A 220 -4.79 -3.75 -25.78
C ILE A 220 -5.02 -3.88 -27.27
N SER A 221 -5.44 -5.05 -27.75
CA SER A 221 -5.73 -5.31 -29.16
C SER A 221 -6.89 -4.44 -29.68
N LEU A 222 -7.97 -4.33 -28.92
CA LEU A 222 -9.11 -3.47 -29.27
C LEU A 222 -8.71 -2.00 -29.30
N MET A 223 -7.93 -1.54 -28.32
CA MET A 223 -7.43 -0.16 -28.28
C MET A 223 -6.52 0.16 -29.46
N THR A 224 -5.62 -0.75 -29.85
CA THR A 224 -4.73 -0.57 -31.01
C THR A 224 -5.51 -0.55 -32.32
N VAL A 225 -6.48 -1.44 -32.52
CA VAL A 225 -7.35 -1.46 -33.72
C VAL A 225 -8.16 -0.16 -33.81
N THR A 226 -8.78 0.25 -32.70
CA THR A 226 -9.55 1.51 -32.65
C THR A 226 -8.67 2.70 -33.02
N PHE A 227 -7.46 2.77 -32.47
CA PHE A 227 -6.49 3.84 -32.76
C PHE A 227 -6.06 3.85 -34.24
N ILE A 228 -5.81 2.67 -34.85
CA ILE A 228 -5.47 2.55 -36.26
C ILE A 228 -6.64 2.99 -37.13
N LEU A 229 -7.89 2.58 -36.82
CA LEU A 229 -9.09 2.97 -37.56
C LEU A 229 -9.33 4.49 -37.50
N LEU A 230 -9.15 5.09 -36.31
CA LEU A 230 -9.27 6.53 -36.14
C LEU A 230 -8.17 7.29 -36.93
N ARG A 231 -6.94 6.78 -36.92
CA ARG A 231 -5.85 7.33 -37.74
C ARG A 231 -6.12 7.20 -39.24
N ARG A 232 -6.65 6.06 -39.71
CA ARG A 232 -7.04 5.86 -41.11
C ARG A 232 -8.19 6.77 -41.53
N ARG A 233 -9.25 6.90 -40.70
CA ARG A 233 -10.34 7.85 -40.94
C ARG A 233 -9.82 9.30 -41.05
N ARG A 234 -8.93 9.72 -40.21
CA ARG A 234 -8.33 11.03 -40.25
C ARG A 234 -7.52 11.26 -41.54
N ARG A 235 -6.74 10.26 -41.99
CA ARG A 235 -6.00 10.36 -43.28
C ARG A 235 -6.92 10.46 -44.47
N MET A 236 -8.03 9.75 -44.52
CA MET A 236 -9.01 9.85 -45.61
C MET A 236 -9.72 11.21 -45.63
N LEU A 237 -10.03 11.79 -44.47
CA LEU A 237 -10.63 13.10 -44.37
C LEU A 237 -9.66 14.24 -44.78
N TYR A 238 -8.36 14.04 -44.54
CA TYR A 238 -7.32 15.01 -44.92
C TYR A 238 -6.84 14.83 -46.38
N GLY A 239 -6.92 13.62 -46.93
CA GLY A 239 -6.45 13.28 -48.28
C GLY A 239 -7.41 13.71 -49.40
N ASN A 240 -8.67 14.09 -49.11
CA ASN A 240 -9.64 14.53 -50.11
C ASN A 240 -9.73 16.05 -50.25
N GLY A 241 -8.80 16.82 -49.68
CA GLY A 241 -8.59 18.21 -49.97
C GLY A 241 -7.89 18.37 -51.31
N ARG A 242 -8.63 18.19 -52.41
CA ARG A 242 -8.21 18.61 -53.72
C ARG A 242 -7.87 20.11 -53.63
N TYR A 243 -6.61 20.46 -53.79
CA TYR A 243 -6.21 21.83 -54.04
C TYR A 243 -6.81 22.26 -55.39
N VAL A 244 -7.87 23.06 -55.37
CA VAL A 244 -8.30 23.81 -56.53
C VAL A 244 -7.27 24.91 -56.68
N THR A 245 -6.33 24.71 -57.57
CA THR A 245 -5.49 25.82 -58.11
C THR A 245 -6.39 26.75 -58.89
N VAL A 246 -6.75 27.87 -58.30
CA VAL A 246 -7.34 28.96 -59.03
C VAL A 246 -6.20 29.62 -59.81
N ASN A 247 -6.19 29.38 -61.14
CA ASN A 247 -5.35 30.16 -62.06
C ASN A 247 -5.93 31.56 -62.11
N GLU A 248 -5.32 32.49 -61.41
CA GLU A 248 -5.53 33.93 -61.65
C GLU A 248 -4.86 34.30 -62.98
N THR A 249 -5.67 34.55 -63.96
CA THR A 249 -5.25 35.14 -65.24
C THR A 249 -4.86 36.58 -64.97
N THR A 250 -3.58 36.86 -65.19
CA THR A 250 -2.96 38.19 -65.10
C THR A 250 -3.58 39.14 -66.12
N SER A 251 -4.21 40.24 -65.68
CA SER A 251 -4.43 41.42 -66.48
C SER A 251 -3.55 42.52 -65.91
N THR A 252 -2.55 42.88 -66.70
CA THR A 252 -1.64 44.01 -66.53
C THR A 252 -2.38 45.31 -66.74
N THR A 253 -2.40 46.15 -65.70
CA THR A 253 -2.57 47.60 -65.93
C THR A 253 -1.53 48.33 -65.07
N ALA A 254 -0.62 48.96 -65.77
CA ALA A 254 0.45 49.80 -65.19
C ALA A 254 -0.15 51.12 -64.66
N TYR A 255 0.24 51.48 -63.41
CA TYR A 255 0.22 52.90 -62.99
C TYR A 255 1.43 53.15 -62.06
N ALA A 256 2.08 54.32 -62.31
CA ALA A 256 3.31 54.75 -61.67
C ALA A 256 3.10 55.31 -60.23
N PRO A 257 4.19 55.51 -59.46
CA PRO A 257 4.12 55.78 -58.02
C PRO A 257 3.98 57.26 -57.68
N PRO A 258 3.56 57.62 -56.49
CA PRO A 258 4.09 58.76 -55.79
C PRO A 258 4.75 58.46 -54.44
N THR A 259 5.81 59.14 -54.27
CA THR A 259 6.73 59.46 -53.19
C THR A 259 6.13 59.69 -51.81
N THR A 260 6.94 59.21 -50.83
CA THR A 260 7.27 59.83 -49.54
C THR A 260 6.16 60.22 -48.57
N TYR A 261 6.18 59.69 -47.38
CA TYR A 261 6.47 60.37 -46.11
C TYR A 261 6.59 59.36 -44.97
N GLY A 262 7.62 59.52 -44.12
CA GLY A 262 7.87 58.70 -42.95
C GLY A 262 6.98 59.12 -41.78
N ALA A 263 6.70 58.14 -40.93
CA ALA A 263 6.31 58.39 -39.56
C ALA A 263 6.86 57.25 -38.67
N ALA A 264 7.65 57.63 -37.69
CA ALA A 264 8.26 56.81 -36.70
C ALA A 264 7.21 56.12 -35.83
N GLN A 265 7.37 54.83 -35.59
CA GLN A 265 6.63 54.13 -34.53
C GLN A 265 7.32 54.34 -33.18
N PRO A 266 6.57 54.60 -32.10
CA PRO A 266 7.13 54.67 -30.75
C PRO A 266 7.54 53.30 -30.25
N GLY A 267 8.71 53.23 -29.64
CA GLY A 267 9.29 52.00 -29.09
C GLY A 267 8.48 51.40 -27.94
N TRP A 268 8.30 50.10 -28.00
CA TRP A 268 7.78 49.30 -26.91
C TRP A 268 8.94 48.91 -25.99
N ASN A 269 8.95 49.47 -24.77
CA ASN A 269 9.85 49.03 -23.70
C ASN A 269 9.15 47.94 -22.86
N PRO A 270 9.76 46.78 -22.70
CA PRO A 270 9.22 45.76 -21.79
C PRO A 270 9.41 46.19 -20.31
N PRO A 271 8.47 45.80 -19.42
CA PRO A 271 8.56 46.09 -17.99
C PRO A 271 9.71 45.35 -17.33
N PRO A 272 10.34 45.93 -16.26
CA PRO A 272 11.42 45.25 -15.53
C PRO A 272 10.92 44.05 -14.74
N PRO A 273 11.81 43.03 -14.50
CA PRO A 273 11.43 41.83 -13.75
C PRO A 273 11.23 42.17 -12.26
N PRO A 274 10.36 41.38 -11.55
CA PRO A 274 10.08 41.61 -10.15
C PRO A 274 11.30 41.23 -9.27
N SER A 275 11.63 42.11 -8.31
CA SER A 275 12.65 41.92 -7.31
C SER A 275 12.24 40.90 -6.27
N TYR A 276 13.05 39.85 -6.05
CA TYR A 276 12.92 38.89 -4.94
C TYR A 276 13.45 39.50 -3.66
N PRO A 277 12.79 39.28 -2.50
CA PRO A 277 13.33 39.69 -1.21
C PRO A 277 14.53 38.81 -0.81
N GLN A 278 15.61 39.45 -0.42
CA GLN A 278 16.82 38.81 0.10
C GLN A 278 16.54 38.11 1.44
N GLY A 279 17.10 36.92 1.56
CA GLY A 279 16.95 36.03 2.69
C GLY A 279 17.53 36.57 4.01
N TYR A 280 16.88 36.15 5.06
CA TYR A 280 17.29 36.32 6.44
C TYR A 280 18.61 35.56 6.73
N SER A 281 19.60 36.30 7.19
CA SER A 281 20.85 35.76 7.74
C SER A 281 20.59 35.05 9.06
N GLY A 282 20.89 33.77 9.14
CA GLY A 282 20.76 32.97 10.34
C GLY A 282 21.82 33.31 11.37
N SER A 283 21.38 33.50 12.59
CA SER A 283 22.21 33.66 13.78
C SER A 283 22.83 32.34 14.23
N GLN A 284 24.16 32.36 14.46
CA GLN A 284 24.96 31.28 15.07
C GLN A 284 24.53 31.02 16.53
N PRO A 285 24.55 29.75 16.98
CA PRO A 285 24.40 29.43 18.41
C PRO A 285 25.70 29.64 19.17
N PRO A 286 25.64 29.97 20.48
CA PRO A 286 26.80 30.28 21.29
C PRO A 286 27.61 29.04 21.67
N ALA A 287 28.93 29.20 21.73
CA ALA A 287 29.90 28.21 22.16
C ALA A 287 29.79 27.93 23.66
N HIS A 288 29.72 26.66 24.05
CA HIS A 288 29.92 26.20 25.41
C HIS A 288 31.43 26.20 25.74
N LYS A 289 31.80 26.90 26.80
CA LYS A 289 33.13 26.82 27.47
C LYS A 289 33.06 25.74 28.55
N SER A 290 34.09 24.91 28.54
CA SER A 290 34.68 24.07 29.60
C SER A 290 33.76 23.51 30.67
#